data_1b7603ed722de8d73787c466f1dea02a
#
_entry.id   1b7603ed722de8d73787c466f1dea02a
#
_cell.length_a   1.000
_cell.length_b   1.000
_cell.length_c   1.000
_cell.angle_alpha   90.00
_cell.angle_beta   90.00
_cell.angle_gamma   90.00
#
_symmetry.space_group_name_H-M   'P 1'
#
loop_
_entity.id
_entity.type
_entity.pdbx_description
1 polymer ?
#
loop_
_entity_poly.entity_id
_entity_poly.type
_entity_poly.pdbx_seq_one_letter_code
_entity_poly.pdbx_strand_id
1 'polypeptide(L)'
;CVCVCVCVCVCVCVCGACVRACVTGVSGQYPLVQNMTVTQGGTVNMTCRVEYNDNTSLQWSNPAQQTLFFGDKKALRDNRIELVQATTAELTISLSDVTLADEGMYTCSLFTMPVRTAKAFLTVLGVPEKPEIDGFIKPALEGDKITLTCITQGSKPAADLRWFRNEKEIKGAKEVNASGKTFTVRSSLQLEVNRDDDGVAYTCKVDHVALSHAPQQATEVLEVHYAPHVEIISSLSIPQETQFLKLECMSKGNPSPDPVTWFKDGAELPDLERILVEGRELTISSLNKTDNGTYRCEARNHLGVSKDEYVLYVYDPNALGQHGTDHALIGGVVAVVVFVTLCLIIVLGRYLARHKGTYLTNEAKGADDAPDADTAIINAEGNHAHTEEKKEYFI
;
A
#
# COMPACT_ATOMS: atom_id res chain seq x y z
N CYS A 1 40.03 14.03 56.73
CA CYS A 1 40.89 13.75 55.56
C CYS A 1 40.01 13.59 54.31
N VAL A 2 40.06 14.58 53.45
CA VAL A 2 39.34 14.52 52.12
C VAL A 2 40.37 14.07 51.09
N CYS A 3 40.20 12.87 50.55
CA CYS A 3 40.99 12.42 49.41
C CYS A 3 40.10 12.49 48.17
N VAL A 4 40.39 13.42 47.26
CA VAL A 4 39.83 13.44 45.90
C VAL A 4 40.81 12.66 45.01
N CYS A 5 40.46 11.45 44.62
CA CYS A 5 41.20 10.68 43.63
C CYS A 5 40.52 10.81 42.25
N VAL A 6 41.16 11.52 41.35
CA VAL A 6 40.87 11.50 39.90
C VAL A 6 41.97 10.64 39.29
N CYS A 7 41.78 9.33 39.27
CA CYS A 7 42.43 8.27 38.47
C CYS A 7 42.32 6.98 39.27
N VAL A 8 42.16 5.86 38.57
CA VAL A 8 41.94 4.51 39.14
C VAL A 8 43.18 4.08 39.97
N CYS A 9 43.24 4.49 41.23
CA CYS A 9 44.24 4.02 42.20
C CYS A 9 43.50 3.41 43.39
N VAL A 10 43.81 2.18 43.70
CA VAL A 10 43.33 1.53 44.91
C VAL A 10 44.22 2.04 46.04
N CYS A 11 43.63 2.79 47.00
CA CYS A 11 44.32 3.18 48.22
C CYS A 11 44.05 2.14 49.32
N VAL A 12 45.05 1.44 49.79
CA VAL A 12 44.99 0.62 51.01
C VAL A 12 45.61 1.45 52.15
N CYS A 13 44.79 1.82 53.16
CA CYS A 13 45.28 2.45 54.41
C CYS A 13 45.54 1.38 55.47
N VAL A 14 46.79 1.20 55.86
CA VAL A 14 47.19 0.48 57.09
C VAL A 14 47.76 1.50 58.05
N CYS A 15 47.35 1.42 59.33
CA CYS A 15 47.66 2.36 60.41
C CYS A 15 49.00 3.07 60.25
N GLY A 16 48.98 4.38 59.98
CA GLY A 16 50.10 5.27 60.22
C GLY A 16 51.04 5.59 59.05
N ALA A 17 50.91 4.98 57.91
CA ALA A 17 51.66 5.36 56.69
C ALA A 17 50.83 5.07 55.41
N CYS A 18 50.60 6.09 54.61
CA CYS A 18 50.05 5.92 53.27
C CYS A 18 51.17 5.46 52.33
N VAL A 19 51.20 4.19 51.97
CA VAL A 19 52.03 3.71 50.88
C VAL A 19 51.17 3.86 49.56
N ARG A 20 51.56 4.81 48.76
CA ARG A 20 51.01 4.91 47.36
C ARG A 20 51.61 3.78 46.55
N ALA A 21 50.90 2.68 46.39
CA ALA A 21 51.14 1.76 45.27
C ALA A 21 50.40 2.29 44.06
N CYS A 22 51.04 3.09 43.23
CA CYS A 22 50.60 3.28 41.86
C CYS A 22 50.81 1.94 41.14
N VAL A 23 49.78 1.17 41.01
CA VAL A 23 49.74 0.17 39.94
C VAL A 23 49.63 0.96 38.66
N THR A 24 50.78 1.33 38.07
CA THR A 24 50.83 1.65 36.65
C THR A 24 50.36 0.38 35.97
N GLY A 25 49.08 0.35 35.55
CA GLY A 25 48.64 -0.63 34.60
C GLY A 25 49.60 -0.53 33.46
N VAL A 26 50.48 -1.53 33.31
CA VAL A 26 51.29 -1.67 32.11
C VAL A 26 50.25 -1.85 31.03
N SER A 27 49.97 -0.74 30.32
CA SER A 27 49.25 -0.77 29.06
C SER A 27 50.04 -1.67 28.14
N GLY A 28 49.68 -2.98 28.20
CA GLY A 28 50.40 -3.96 27.41
C GLY A 28 50.22 -3.59 25.93
N GLN A 29 51.33 -3.60 25.19
CA GLN A 29 51.32 -3.46 23.73
C GLN A 29 50.44 -4.55 23.10
N TYR A 30 49.15 -4.26 22.87
CA TYR A 30 48.24 -5.18 22.17
C TYR A 30 47.90 -4.64 20.81
N PRO A 31 47.91 -5.50 19.77
CA PRO A 31 47.40 -5.09 18.47
C PRO A 31 45.90 -4.79 18.55
N LEU A 32 45.48 -3.72 17.87
CA LEU A 32 44.10 -3.28 17.73
C LEU A 32 43.65 -3.47 16.31
N VAL A 33 42.52 -4.15 16.13
CA VAL A 33 41.90 -4.45 14.85
C VAL A 33 40.39 -4.26 14.92
N GLN A 34 39.72 -4.05 13.79
CA GLN A 34 38.27 -3.91 13.71
C GLN A 34 37.69 -4.97 12.78
N ASN A 35 36.48 -5.43 13.07
CA ASN A 35 35.71 -6.25 12.14
C ASN A 35 35.36 -5.43 10.90
N MET A 36 35.36 -6.10 9.75
CA MET A 36 35.19 -5.48 8.45
C MET A 36 34.02 -6.13 7.72
N THR A 37 33.32 -5.32 6.92
CA THR A 37 32.27 -5.82 6.03
C THR A 37 32.55 -5.27 4.64
N VAL A 38 32.47 -6.13 3.63
CA VAL A 38 32.70 -5.78 2.24
C VAL A 38 31.71 -6.55 1.34
N THR A 39 31.33 -5.92 0.25
CA THR A 39 30.53 -6.60 -0.78
C THR A 39 31.42 -7.46 -1.67
N GLN A 40 30.97 -8.61 -2.08
CA GLN A 40 31.65 -9.47 -3.06
C GLN A 40 32.10 -8.67 -4.28
N GLY A 41 33.34 -8.89 -4.72
CA GLY A 41 34.00 -8.11 -5.79
C GLY A 41 34.58 -6.77 -5.34
N GLY A 42 34.31 -6.35 -4.10
CA GLY A 42 34.84 -5.11 -3.52
C GLY A 42 36.26 -5.24 -3.02
N THR A 43 36.77 -4.13 -2.45
CA THR A 43 38.11 -4.05 -1.82
C THR A 43 37.96 -3.67 -0.36
N VAL A 44 38.74 -4.31 0.51
CA VAL A 44 38.76 -4.05 1.94
C VAL A 44 40.17 -3.78 2.43
N ASN A 45 40.34 -2.76 3.26
CA ASN A 45 41.61 -2.48 3.94
C ASN A 45 41.55 -3.06 5.37
N MET A 46 42.54 -3.85 5.70
CA MET A 46 42.74 -4.48 7.00
C MET A 46 43.85 -3.75 7.72
N THR A 47 43.49 -3.03 8.77
CA THR A 47 44.43 -2.22 9.55
C THR A 47 44.64 -2.82 10.92
N CYS A 48 45.90 -3.07 11.26
CA CYS A 48 46.34 -3.44 12.59
C CYS A 48 47.20 -2.34 13.18
N ARG A 49 46.81 -1.80 14.32
CA ARG A 49 47.52 -0.70 15.02
C ARG A 49 48.02 -1.17 16.35
N VAL A 50 49.17 -0.64 16.75
CA VAL A 50 49.76 -0.88 18.08
C VAL A 50 50.19 0.47 18.64
N GLU A 51 49.73 0.78 19.84
CA GLU A 51 50.22 1.93 20.60
C GLU A 51 51.54 1.56 21.29
N TYR A 52 52.55 2.42 21.19
CA TYR A 52 53.84 2.29 21.84
C TYR A 52 54.63 1.02 21.48
N ASN A 53 54.77 0.71 20.17
CA ASN A 53 55.53 -0.44 19.69
C ASN A 53 57.06 -0.14 19.77
N ASP A 54 57.82 -1.10 20.20
CA ASP A 54 59.30 -1.09 20.35
C ASP A 54 60.05 -1.62 19.13
N ASN A 55 59.56 -1.37 17.93
CA ASN A 55 60.04 -1.90 16.65
C ASN A 55 59.78 -3.42 16.41
N THR A 56 58.91 -4.01 17.17
CA THR A 56 58.47 -5.39 16.96
C THR A 56 57.62 -5.49 15.69
N SER A 57 57.88 -6.51 14.90
CA SER A 57 57.17 -6.70 13.63
C SER A 57 55.72 -7.13 13.82
N LEU A 58 54.81 -6.57 12.99
CA LEU A 58 53.43 -6.94 12.83
C LEU A 58 53.23 -7.97 11.73
N GLN A 59 52.30 -8.87 11.87
CA GLN A 59 51.95 -9.87 10.87
C GLN A 59 50.42 -9.95 10.70
N TRP A 60 49.98 -10.02 9.46
CA TRP A 60 48.62 -10.44 9.11
C TRP A 60 48.58 -11.88 8.65
N SER A 61 47.61 -12.66 9.16
CA SER A 61 47.33 -14.05 8.71
C SER A 61 45.85 -14.17 8.33
N ASN A 62 45.59 -15.00 7.30
CA ASN A 62 44.25 -15.31 6.81
C ASN A 62 43.51 -16.32 7.74
N PRO A 63 42.23 -16.66 7.48
CA PRO A 63 41.47 -17.64 8.26
C PRO A 63 42.11 -19.04 8.29
N ALA A 64 42.87 -19.41 7.26
CA ALA A 64 43.64 -20.67 7.20
C ALA A 64 44.99 -20.60 7.94
N GLN A 65 45.25 -19.52 8.69
CA GLN A 65 46.49 -19.25 9.44
C GLN A 65 47.75 -19.16 8.56
N GLN A 66 47.58 -18.87 7.28
CA GLN A 66 48.69 -18.56 6.38
C GLN A 66 49.09 -17.09 6.54
N THR A 67 50.38 -16.83 6.62
CA THR A 67 50.90 -15.46 6.70
C THR A 67 50.70 -14.72 5.37
N LEU A 68 50.05 -13.58 5.42
CA LEU A 68 49.84 -12.69 4.28
C LEU A 68 51.02 -11.71 4.12
N PHE A 69 51.30 -10.98 5.20
CA PHE A 69 52.38 -10.03 5.31
C PHE A 69 53.09 -10.17 6.67
N PHE A 70 54.41 -10.02 6.66
CA PHE A 70 55.23 -9.85 7.88
C PHE A 70 55.98 -8.52 7.72
N GLY A 71 55.60 -7.52 8.49
CA GLY A 71 56.04 -6.14 8.23
C GLY A 71 55.74 -5.75 6.79
N ASP A 72 56.72 -5.27 6.09
CA ASP A 72 56.64 -4.85 4.66
C ASP A 72 56.81 -6.02 3.66
N LYS A 73 57.04 -7.24 4.13
CA LYS A 73 57.32 -8.39 3.27
C LYS A 73 56.08 -9.23 3.02
N LYS A 74 55.68 -9.36 1.74
CA LYS A 74 54.63 -10.26 1.28
C LYS A 74 55.09 -11.71 1.39
N ALA A 75 54.28 -12.52 2.13
CA ALA A 75 54.55 -13.94 2.33
C ALA A 75 53.69 -14.84 1.44
N LEU A 76 52.40 -14.52 1.25
CA LEU A 76 51.50 -15.28 0.38
C LEU A 76 51.45 -14.67 -1.03
N ARG A 77 51.61 -15.52 -2.05
CA ARG A 77 51.53 -15.15 -3.47
C ARG A 77 50.06 -15.08 -3.92
N ASP A 78 49.34 -14.06 -3.49
CA ASP A 78 47.98 -13.74 -3.97
C ASP A 78 48.01 -12.30 -4.51
N ASN A 79 47.76 -12.14 -5.80
CA ASN A 79 47.86 -10.82 -6.47
C ASN A 79 46.76 -9.84 -6.01
N ARG A 80 45.73 -10.32 -5.35
CA ARG A 80 44.63 -9.50 -4.81
C ARG A 80 45.04 -8.77 -3.50
N ILE A 81 46.12 -9.24 -2.87
CA ILE A 81 46.57 -8.70 -1.59
C ILE A 81 47.77 -7.79 -1.82
N GLU A 82 47.64 -6.53 -1.38
CA GLU A 82 48.65 -5.51 -1.53
C GLU A 82 48.99 -4.83 -0.21
N LEU A 83 50.21 -4.35 -0.06
CA LEU A 83 50.63 -3.55 1.07
C LEU A 83 50.18 -2.10 0.86
N VAL A 84 49.40 -1.57 1.81
CA VAL A 84 49.02 -0.15 1.82
C VAL A 84 49.98 0.64 2.68
N GLN A 85 50.27 0.15 3.90
CA GLN A 85 51.16 0.85 4.82
C GLN A 85 51.83 -0.14 5.78
N ALA A 86 53.12 0.01 6.00
CA ALA A 86 53.86 -0.72 7.02
C ALA A 86 54.72 0.27 7.80
N THR A 87 54.44 0.44 9.08
CA THR A 87 55.20 1.21 10.04
C THR A 87 55.44 0.42 11.29
N THR A 88 56.18 0.95 12.26
CA THR A 88 56.33 0.33 13.57
C THR A 88 55.01 0.28 14.34
N ALA A 89 54.09 1.23 14.11
CA ALA A 89 52.82 1.32 14.83
C ALA A 89 51.61 0.79 14.04
N GLU A 90 51.75 0.52 12.73
CA GLU A 90 50.60 0.12 11.89
C GLU A 90 51.04 -0.79 10.74
N LEU A 91 50.26 -1.82 10.49
CA LEU A 91 50.33 -2.65 9.30
C LEU A 91 48.95 -2.68 8.64
N THR A 92 48.82 -2.04 7.49
CA THR A 92 47.61 -2.01 6.69
C THR A 92 47.85 -2.70 5.33
N ILE A 93 47.01 -3.68 5.04
CA ILE A 93 46.98 -4.41 3.76
C ILE A 93 45.61 -4.23 3.12
N SER A 94 45.56 -4.24 1.79
CA SER A 94 44.29 -4.28 1.04
C SER A 94 44.07 -5.65 0.41
N LEU A 95 42.83 -6.10 0.39
CA LEU A 95 42.37 -7.29 -0.35
C LEU A 95 41.32 -6.81 -1.37
N SER A 96 41.63 -6.92 -2.64
CA SER A 96 40.74 -6.61 -3.76
C SER A 96 40.02 -7.86 -4.27
N ASP A 97 38.96 -7.66 -5.08
CA ASP A 97 38.15 -8.72 -5.68
C ASP A 97 37.73 -9.80 -4.65
N VAL A 98 37.23 -9.31 -3.50
CA VAL A 98 36.88 -10.18 -2.39
C VAL A 98 35.76 -11.16 -2.77
N THR A 99 35.96 -12.42 -2.44
CA THR A 99 35.03 -13.51 -2.68
C THR A 99 34.41 -14.01 -1.36
N LEU A 100 33.29 -14.74 -1.45
CA LEU A 100 32.69 -15.41 -0.29
C LEU A 100 33.63 -16.40 0.41
N ALA A 101 34.70 -16.90 -0.29
CA ALA A 101 35.68 -17.78 0.28
C ALA A 101 36.63 -17.08 1.25
N ASP A 102 36.84 -15.76 1.05
CA ASP A 102 37.74 -14.95 1.87
C ASP A 102 37.13 -14.59 3.24
N GLU A 103 35.85 -14.85 3.46
CA GLU A 103 35.17 -14.64 4.73
C GLU A 103 35.76 -15.47 5.85
N GLY A 104 36.04 -14.81 6.98
CA GLY A 104 36.48 -15.49 8.18
C GLY A 104 37.31 -14.62 9.10
N MET A 105 38.03 -15.29 10.02
CA MET A 105 38.80 -14.66 11.06
C MET A 105 40.23 -14.39 10.61
N TYR A 106 40.57 -13.13 10.40
CA TYR A 106 41.95 -12.67 10.16
C TYR A 106 42.61 -12.34 11.48
N THR A 107 43.91 -12.67 11.60
CA THR A 107 44.68 -12.50 12.85
C THR A 107 45.84 -11.56 12.61
N CYS A 108 45.89 -10.49 13.40
CA CYS A 108 47.09 -9.67 13.53
C CYS A 108 47.91 -10.14 14.70
N SER A 109 49.19 -10.41 14.49
CA SER A 109 50.12 -10.86 15.49
C SER A 109 51.25 -9.83 15.69
N LEU A 110 51.54 -9.53 16.94
CA LEU A 110 52.71 -8.75 17.39
C LEU A 110 53.68 -9.69 18.06
N PHE A 111 54.92 -9.81 17.56
CA PHE A 111 55.90 -10.76 18.00
C PHE A 111 56.70 -10.31 19.25
N THR A 112 55.97 -9.96 20.31
CA THR A 112 56.52 -9.76 21.66
C THR A 112 56.72 -11.09 22.38
N MET A 113 57.30 -11.09 23.56
CA MET A 113 57.37 -12.27 24.43
C MET A 113 56.47 -12.08 25.67
N PRO A 114 55.32 -12.78 25.73
CA PRO A 114 54.73 -13.73 24.75
C PRO A 114 54.14 -12.98 23.56
N VAL A 115 53.94 -13.71 22.43
CA VAL A 115 53.28 -13.18 21.22
C VAL A 115 51.86 -12.75 21.56
N ARG A 116 51.49 -11.55 21.11
CA ARG A 116 50.16 -10.99 21.29
C ARG A 116 49.39 -10.93 19.97
N THR A 117 48.12 -11.29 20.01
CA THR A 117 47.30 -11.37 18.83
C THR A 117 45.99 -10.63 19.02
N ALA A 118 45.45 -10.06 17.91
CA ALA A 118 44.09 -9.57 17.80
C ALA A 118 43.43 -10.17 16.56
N LYS A 119 42.15 -10.42 16.67
CA LYS A 119 41.37 -11.09 15.62
C LYS A 119 40.29 -10.14 15.09
N ALA A 120 40.20 -10.02 13.80
CA ALA A 120 39.16 -9.29 13.07
C ALA A 120 38.39 -10.24 12.18
N PHE A 121 37.07 -10.15 12.23
CA PHE A 121 36.22 -10.93 11.33
C PHE A 121 35.92 -10.13 10.06
N LEU A 122 36.18 -10.74 8.91
CA LEU A 122 35.77 -10.24 7.60
C LEU A 122 34.44 -10.87 7.22
N THR A 123 33.40 -10.05 7.14
CA THR A 123 32.09 -10.45 6.62
C THR A 123 32.00 -10.06 5.15
N VAL A 124 31.64 -11.01 4.29
CA VAL A 124 31.46 -10.79 2.86
C VAL A 124 29.99 -10.84 2.51
N LEU A 125 29.46 -9.73 2.00
CA LEU A 125 28.09 -9.65 1.52
C LEU A 125 27.99 -10.22 0.09
N GLY A 126 27.11 -11.19 -0.10
CA GLY A 126 26.74 -11.69 -1.42
C GLY A 126 25.74 -10.74 -2.08
N VAL A 127 26.01 -10.36 -3.32
CA VAL A 127 25.12 -9.50 -4.12
C VAL A 127 24.00 -10.35 -4.71
N PRO A 128 22.73 -10.08 -4.44
CA PRO A 128 21.63 -10.80 -5.08
C PRO A 128 21.64 -10.54 -6.60
N GLU A 129 21.34 -11.58 -7.35
CA GLU A 129 21.11 -11.48 -8.80
C GLU A 129 19.83 -10.69 -9.08
N LYS A 130 19.72 -10.17 -10.33
CA LYS A 130 18.49 -9.51 -10.78
C LYS A 130 17.31 -10.47 -10.63
N PRO A 131 16.21 -10.05 -10.02
CA PRO A 131 15.06 -10.93 -9.83
C PRO A 131 14.42 -11.31 -11.17
N GLU A 132 13.86 -12.51 -11.23
CA GLU A 132 13.06 -12.99 -12.33
C GLU A 132 11.64 -13.28 -11.83
N ILE A 133 10.65 -12.98 -12.68
CA ILE A 133 9.23 -13.26 -12.38
C ILE A 133 8.78 -14.36 -13.32
N ASP A 134 8.22 -15.41 -12.75
CA ASP A 134 7.66 -16.55 -13.44
C ASP A 134 6.17 -16.72 -13.13
N GLY A 135 5.46 -17.54 -13.94
CA GLY A 135 4.06 -17.89 -13.71
C GLY A 135 3.06 -17.04 -14.47
N PHE A 136 3.50 -16.10 -15.32
CA PHE A 136 2.60 -15.38 -16.21
C PHE A 136 2.08 -16.29 -17.33
N ILE A 137 0.76 -16.35 -17.46
CA ILE A 137 0.08 -16.91 -18.63
C ILE A 137 -0.28 -15.75 -19.52
N LYS A 138 0.12 -15.74 -20.78
CA LYS A 138 -0.14 -14.65 -21.74
C LYS A 138 -0.85 -15.21 -22.97
N PRO A 139 -2.11 -14.82 -23.21
CA PRO A 139 -3.00 -14.06 -22.31
C PRO A 139 -3.59 -14.94 -21.21
N ALA A 140 -3.86 -14.36 -20.04
CA ALA A 140 -4.66 -14.96 -18.98
C ALA A 140 -6.15 -14.72 -19.27
N LEU A 141 -7.01 -15.61 -18.82
CA LEU A 141 -8.47 -15.42 -18.91
C LEU A 141 -9.02 -14.86 -17.60
N GLU A 142 -10.07 -14.05 -17.70
CA GLU A 142 -10.82 -13.63 -16.52
C GLU A 142 -11.32 -14.86 -15.73
N GLY A 143 -11.07 -14.89 -14.42
CA GLY A 143 -11.37 -16.01 -13.53
C GLY A 143 -10.24 -17.03 -13.37
N ASP A 144 -9.15 -16.92 -14.13
CA ASP A 144 -8.00 -17.81 -13.97
C ASP A 144 -7.33 -17.59 -12.59
N LYS A 145 -6.83 -18.69 -12.02
CA LYS A 145 -6.00 -18.64 -10.81
C LYS A 145 -4.55 -18.86 -11.21
N ILE A 146 -3.75 -17.82 -11.12
CA ILE A 146 -2.34 -17.84 -11.44
C ILE A 146 -1.48 -17.66 -10.18
N THR A 147 -0.27 -18.19 -10.21
CA THR A 147 0.72 -17.98 -9.15
C THR A 147 1.96 -17.35 -9.77
N LEU A 148 2.18 -16.07 -9.47
CA LEU A 148 3.41 -15.39 -9.84
C LEU A 148 4.48 -15.74 -8.83
N THR A 149 5.69 -16.05 -9.30
CA THR A 149 6.83 -16.38 -8.45
C THR A 149 8.01 -15.48 -8.82
N CYS A 150 8.49 -14.71 -7.84
CA CYS A 150 9.73 -13.95 -7.96
C CYS A 150 10.87 -14.69 -7.31
N ILE A 151 12.01 -14.77 -7.99
CA ILE A 151 13.18 -15.51 -7.55
C ILE A 151 14.41 -14.61 -7.68
N THR A 152 15.26 -14.61 -6.64
CA THR A 152 16.62 -14.08 -6.68
C THR A 152 17.60 -15.02 -5.99
N GLN A 153 18.85 -15.04 -6.43
CA GLN A 153 19.89 -15.93 -5.94
C GLN A 153 21.14 -15.14 -5.54
N GLY A 154 22.08 -15.82 -4.86
CA GLY A 154 23.40 -15.26 -4.55
C GLY A 154 23.46 -14.28 -3.39
N SER A 155 22.33 -13.96 -2.75
CA SER A 155 22.30 -13.02 -1.64
C SER A 155 22.94 -13.55 -0.37
N LYS A 156 23.63 -12.69 0.37
CA LYS A 156 24.12 -12.93 1.72
C LYS A 156 24.23 -11.63 2.49
N PRO A 157 23.41 -11.46 3.57
CA PRO A 157 22.37 -12.36 4.08
C PRO A 157 21.25 -12.59 3.06
N ALA A 158 20.20 -13.31 3.44
CA ALA A 158 19.05 -13.51 2.56
C ALA A 158 18.40 -12.17 2.20
N ALA A 159 18.14 -11.94 0.91
CA ALA A 159 17.46 -10.75 0.42
C ALA A 159 16.01 -10.71 0.88
N ASP A 160 15.40 -9.54 0.82
CA ASP A 160 13.96 -9.38 0.96
C ASP A 160 13.32 -9.07 -0.39
N LEU A 161 12.21 -9.79 -0.72
CA LEU A 161 11.46 -9.60 -1.94
C LEU A 161 10.14 -8.94 -1.63
N ARG A 162 9.86 -7.80 -2.28
CA ARG A 162 8.62 -7.05 -2.12
C ARG A 162 7.89 -6.94 -3.45
N TRP A 163 6.58 -7.24 -3.40
CA TRP A 163 5.70 -7.14 -4.55
C TRP A 163 4.95 -5.81 -4.58
N PHE A 164 4.78 -5.30 -5.80
CA PHE A 164 3.99 -4.09 -6.05
C PHE A 164 3.02 -4.34 -7.21
N ARG A 165 1.76 -3.93 -7.03
CA ARG A 165 0.73 -3.87 -8.05
C ARG A 165 0.47 -2.40 -8.35
N ASN A 166 0.82 -1.92 -9.56
CA ASN A 166 0.76 -0.49 -9.91
C ASN A 166 1.28 0.41 -8.77
N GLU A 167 2.53 0.18 -8.32
CA GLU A 167 3.21 0.93 -7.24
C GLU A 167 2.69 0.70 -5.81
N LYS A 168 1.53 0.07 -5.63
CA LYS A 168 1.02 -0.30 -4.31
C LYS A 168 1.62 -1.61 -3.85
N GLU A 169 2.24 -1.61 -2.67
CA GLU A 169 2.84 -2.83 -2.10
C GLU A 169 1.77 -3.86 -1.72
N ILE A 170 2.02 -5.11 -2.09
CA ILE A 170 1.19 -6.27 -1.79
C ILE A 170 2.05 -7.39 -1.17
N LYS A 171 1.43 -8.26 -0.39
CA LYS A 171 2.15 -9.32 0.31
C LYS A 171 2.15 -10.62 -0.49
N GLY A 172 3.34 -11.19 -0.69
CA GLY A 172 3.53 -12.55 -1.19
C GLY A 172 3.99 -13.51 -0.09
N ALA A 173 3.83 -14.81 -0.34
CA ALA A 173 4.43 -15.84 0.50
C ALA A 173 5.94 -15.92 0.22
N LYS A 174 6.77 -16.04 1.28
CA LYS A 174 8.23 -16.03 1.18
C LYS A 174 8.81 -17.39 1.55
N GLU A 175 9.77 -17.84 0.74
CA GLU A 175 10.57 -19.04 0.98
C GLU A 175 12.05 -18.68 0.84
N VAL A 176 12.87 -19.13 1.77
CA VAL A 176 14.32 -18.88 1.80
C VAL A 176 15.05 -20.21 1.87
N ASN A 177 15.86 -20.48 0.85
CA ASN A 177 16.65 -21.72 0.75
C ASN A 177 18.15 -21.38 0.78
N ALA A 178 18.90 -22.04 1.68
CA ALA A 178 20.35 -21.92 1.71
C ALA A 178 20.97 -22.65 0.52
N SER A 179 21.87 -21.96 -0.17
CA SER A 179 22.66 -22.51 -1.28
C SER A 179 24.15 -22.26 -1.01
N GLY A 180 24.79 -23.19 -0.32
CA GLY A 180 26.18 -23.04 0.14
C GLY A 180 26.32 -21.88 1.13
N LYS A 181 27.10 -20.85 0.77
CA LYS A 181 27.30 -19.65 1.58
C LYS A 181 26.29 -18.54 1.30
N THR A 182 25.40 -18.71 0.32
CA THR A 182 24.41 -17.73 -0.11
C THR A 182 22.98 -18.25 0.09
N PHE A 183 22.02 -17.41 -0.24
CA PHE A 183 20.60 -17.74 -0.17
C PHE A 183 19.93 -17.54 -1.54
N THR A 184 19.03 -18.45 -1.86
CA THR A 184 18.02 -18.27 -2.89
C THR A 184 16.71 -17.93 -2.21
N VAL A 185 16.13 -16.79 -2.59
CA VAL A 185 14.87 -16.33 -2.04
C VAL A 185 13.80 -16.36 -3.12
N ARG A 186 12.65 -16.96 -2.77
CA ARG A 186 11.45 -17.01 -3.60
C ARG A 186 10.32 -16.29 -2.90
N SER A 187 9.49 -15.59 -3.66
CA SER A 187 8.25 -15.02 -3.17
C SER A 187 7.13 -15.34 -4.14
N SER A 188 6.05 -15.94 -3.64
CA SER A 188 4.91 -16.36 -4.46
C SER A 188 3.68 -15.49 -4.15
N LEU A 189 2.98 -15.08 -5.21
CA LEU A 189 1.76 -14.30 -5.17
C LEU A 189 0.66 -15.06 -5.90
N GLN A 190 -0.40 -15.44 -5.18
CA GLN A 190 -1.57 -16.07 -5.77
C GLN A 190 -2.59 -15.00 -6.15
N LEU A 191 -3.07 -15.04 -7.38
CA LEU A 191 -4.00 -14.08 -7.95
C LEU A 191 -5.20 -14.82 -8.56
N GLU A 192 -6.38 -14.28 -8.37
CA GLU A 192 -7.56 -14.57 -9.20
C GLU A 192 -7.71 -13.41 -10.18
N VAL A 193 -7.55 -13.72 -11.45
CA VAL A 193 -7.45 -12.74 -12.53
C VAL A 193 -8.82 -12.12 -12.80
N ASN A 194 -8.89 -10.80 -12.79
CA ASN A 194 -10.07 -10.04 -13.12
C ASN A 194 -9.81 -9.13 -14.33
N ARG A 195 -10.86 -8.69 -15.01
CA ARG A 195 -10.76 -7.71 -16.11
C ARG A 195 -10.04 -6.41 -15.73
N ASP A 196 -10.11 -6.01 -14.45
CA ASP A 196 -9.42 -4.83 -13.92
C ASP A 196 -7.90 -5.05 -13.74
N ASP A 197 -7.42 -6.28 -13.93
CA ASP A 197 -6.00 -6.61 -13.93
C ASP A 197 -5.37 -6.48 -15.33
N ASP A 198 -6.16 -6.23 -16.36
CA ASP A 198 -5.65 -6.02 -17.72
C ASP A 198 -4.77 -4.76 -17.79
N GLY A 199 -3.55 -4.92 -18.28
CA GLY A 199 -2.54 -3.85 -18.31
C GLY A 199 -1.91 -3.50 -16.96
N VAL A 200 -2.20 -4.25 -15.89
CA VAL A 200 -1.62 -4.00 -14.57
C VAL A 200 -0.18 -4.50 -14.52
N ALA A 201 0.70 -3.63 -14.04
CA ALA A 201 2.11 -3.96 -13.83
C ALA A 201 2.33 -4.59 -12.45
N TYR A 202 2.92 -5.77 -12.43
CA TYR A 202 3.42 -6.45 -11.24
C TYR A 202 4.93 -6.32 -11.18
N THR A 203 5.43 -5.71 -10.12
CA THR A 203 6.86 -5.47 -9.92
C THR A 203 7.34 -6.19 -8.67
N CYS A 204 8.42 -6.93 -8.81
CA CYS A 204 9.16 -7.52 -7.71
C CYS A 204 10.44 -6.73 -7.50
N LYS A 205 10.64 -6.17 -6.30
CA LYS A 205 11.83 -5.43 -5.90
C LYS A 205 12.64 -6.24 -4.91
N VAL A 206 13.95 -6.22 -5.10
CA VAL A 206 14.93 -6.84 -4.19
C VAL A 206 15.43 -5.77 -3.22
N ASP A 207 15.27 -6.02 -1.94
CA ASP A 207 15.84 -5.21 -0.86
C ASP A 207 16.99 -5.96 -0.22
N HIS A 208 18.20 -5.36 -0.29
CA HIS A 208 19.42 -5.98 0.24
C HIS A 208 20.46 -4.93 0.55
N VAL A 209 21.19 -5.12 1.65
CA VAL A 209 22.24 -4.19 2.11
C VAL A 209 23.34 -3.95 1.06
N ALA A 210 23.68 -4.93 0.21
CA ALA A 210 24.63 -4.78 -0.87
C ALA A 210 24.11 -4.00 -2.09
N LEU A 211 22.80 -3.70 -2.16
CA LEU A 211 22.14 -2.99 -3.25
C LEU A 211 21.75 -1.54 -2.91
N SER A 212 22.28 -0.97 -1.82
CA SER A 212 21.91 0.37 -1.34
C SER A 212 22.04 1.48 -2.39
N HIS A 213 22.90 1.29 -3.41
CA HIS A 213 23.15 2.25 -4.49
C HIS A 213 22.62 1.81 -5.87
N ALA A 214 22.15 0.59 -5.99
CA ALA A 214 21.69 0.00 -7.26
C ALA A 214 20.50 -0.96 -7.03
N PRO A 215 19.31 -0.44 -6.69
CA PRO A 215 18.14 -1.28 -6.45
C PRO A 215 17.82 -2.10 -7.70
N GLN A 216 17.49 -3.37 -7.50
CA GLN A 216 17.13 -4.31 -8.57
C GLN A 216 15.66 -4.63 -8.50
N GLN A 217 15.04 -4.72 -9.66
CA GLN A 217 13.64 -5.08 -9.80
C GLN A 217 13.37 -5.78 -11.13
N ALA A 218 12.30 -6.56 -11.18
CA ALA A 218 11.67 -7.06 -12.38
C ALA A 218 10.22 -6.58 -12.42
N THR A 219 9.73 -6.27 -13.61
CA THR A 219 8.35 -5.84 -13.82
C THR A 219 7.78 -6.59 -15.01
N GLU A 220 6.59 -7.16 -14.82
CA GLU A 220 5.80 -7.78 -15.86
C GLU A 220 4.39 -7.19 -15.89
N VAL A 221 3.81 -7.06 -17.07
CA VAL A 221 2.46 -6.55 -17.26
C VAL A 221 1.54 -7.73 -17.56
N LEU A 222 0.43 -7.81 -16.83
CA LEU A 222 -0.57 -8.84 -17.04
C LEU A 222 -1.48 -8.43 -18.21
N GLU A 223 -1.67 -9.36 -19.15
CA GLU A 223 -2.61 -9.25 -20.24
C GLU A 223 -3.78 -10.19 -19.95
N VAL A 224 -4.97 -9.61 -19.80
CA VAL A 224 -6.18 -10.36 -19.44
C VAL A 224 -7.15 -10.33 -20.60
N HIS A 225 -7.57 -11.49 -21.08
CA HIS A 225 -8.67 -11.61 -22.05
C HIS A 225 -9.99 -11.84 -21.31
N TYR A 226 -11.02 -11.09 -21.69
CA TYR A 226 -12.35 -11.17 -21.10
C TYR A 226 -13.46 -10.88 -22.11
N ALA A 227 -14.64 -11.43 -21.83
CA ALA A 227 -15.83 -11.21 -22.65
C ALA A 227 -16.25 -9.72 -22.64
N PRO A 228 -16.89 -9.23 -23.70
CA PRO A 228 -17.34 -7.84 -23.76
C PRO A 228 -18.29 -7.50 -22.61
N HIS A 229 -18.23 -6.28 -22.14
CA HIS A 229 -19.26 -5.61 -21.34
C HIS A 229 -19.79 -4.43 -22.14
N VAL A 230 -21.10 -4.25 -22.17
CA VAL A 230 -21.79 -3.26 -23.00
C VAL A 230 -22.68 -2.39 -22.12
N GLU A 231 -22.67 -1.08 -22.37
CA GLU A 231 -23.52 -0.08 -21.74
C GLU A 231 -23.95 0.96 -22.78
N ILE A 232 -25.24 1.28 -22.87
CA ILE A 232 -25.77 2.30 -23.78
C ILE A 232 -25.90 3.63 -23.05
N ILE A 233 -25.24 4.67 -23.58
CA ILE A 233 -25.31 6.03 -23.08
C ILE A 233 -26.17 6.86 -24.04
N SER A 234 -27.20 7.53 -23.50
CA SER A 234 -28.07 8.43 -24.26
C SER A 234 -27.63 9.90 -24.08
N SER A 235 -27.61 10.65 -25.17
CA SER A 235 -27.37 12.11 -25.17
C SER A 235 -28.52 12.92 -24.54
N LEU A 236 -29.72 12.35 -24.47
CA LEU A 236 -30.91 12.99 -23.93
C LEU A 236 -31.46 12.20 -22.74
N SER A 237 -31.77 12.88 -21.67
CA SER A 237 -32.48 12.29 -20.51
C SER A 237 -33.99 12.22 -20.71
N ILE A 238 -34.56 13.15 -21.47
CA ILE A 238 -35.99 13.22 -21.80
C ILE A 238 -36.10 13.52 -23.31
N PRO A 239 -36.14 12.48 -24.17
CA PRO A 239 -36.26 12.65 -25.62
C PRO A 239 -37.62 13.24 -26.00
N GLN A 240 -37.61 14.31 -26.84
CA GLN A 240 -38.80 14.98 -27.33
C GLN A 240 -38.86 14.92 -28.86
N GLU A 241 -40.06 15.04 -29.41
CA GLU A 241 -40.25 15.13 -30.85
C GLU A 241 -39.38 16.23 -31.46
N THR A 242 -38.87 16.00 -32.67
CA THR A 242 -37.99 16.88 -33.47
C THR A 242 -36.56 17.03 -32.97
N GLN A 243 -36.22 16.54 -31.77
CA GLN A 243 -34.84 16.57 -31.26
C GLN A 243 -33.93 15.58 -32.00
N PHE A 244 -32.63 15.83 -31.90
CA PHE A 244 -31.56 14.92 -32.32
C PHE A 244 -31.17 14.03 -31.14
N LEU A 245 -31.21 12.71 -31.33
CA LEU A 245 -30.78 11.72 -30.34
C LEU A 245 -29.52 11.03 -30.81
N LYS A 246 -28.55 10.91 -29.92
CA LYS A 246 -27.38 10.08 -30.07
C LYS A 246 -27.38 9.03 -28.96
N LEU A 247 -27.30 7.76 -29.35
CA LEU A 247 -27.04 6.64 -28.46
C LEU A 247 -25.61 6.14 -28.73
N GLU A 248 -24.81 6.01 -27.69
CA GLU A 248 -23.45 5.51 -27.78
C GLU A 248 -23.36 4.16 -27.07
N CYS A 249 -22.90 3.14 -27.77
CA CYS A 249 -22.67 1.81 -27.27
C CYS A 249 -21.25 1.70 -26.73
N MET A 250 -21.09 1.92 -25.44
CA MET A 250 -19.81 1.72 -24.75
C MET A 250 -19.54 0.24 -24.59
N SER A 251 -18.56 -0.29 -25.32
CA SER A 251 -18.17 -1.70 -25.23
C SER A 251 -16.73 -1.83 -24.79
N LYS A 252 -16.50 -2.58 -23.71
CA LYS A 252 -15.18 -2.93 -23.22
C LYS A 252 -15.00 -4.44 -23.26
N GLY A 253 -13.90 -4.91 -23.79
CA GLY A 253 -13.54 -6.33 -23.87
C GLY A 253 -12.10 -6.46 -24.34
N ASN A 254 -11.45 -7.54 -24.00
CA ASN A 254 -10.14 -7.86 -24.54
C ASN A 254 -10.15 -9.31 -25.05
N PRO A 255 -9.93 -9.54 -26.34
CA PRO A 255 -9.73 -8.56 -27.40
C PRO A 255 -10.91 -7.62 -27.61
N SER A 256 -10.61 -6.41 -28.11
CA SER A 256 -11.63 -5.39 -28.35
C SER A 256 -12.78 -5.93 -29.20
N PRO A 257 -14.03 -5.79 -28.75
CA PRO A 257 -15.16 -6.23 -29.55
C PRO A 257 -15.38 -5.27 -30.71
N ASP A 258 -15.37 -5.80 -31.93
CA ASP A 258 -15.66 -5.06 -33.17
C ASP A 258 -16.10 -6.03 -34.26
N PRO A 259 -17.16 -5.71 -35.03
CA PRO A 259 -18.07 -4.56 -34.94
C PRO A 259 -19.13 -4.70 -33.85
N VAL A 260 -19.68 -3.56 -33.43
CA VAL A 260 -20.88 -3.47 -32.61
C VAL A 260 -22.11 -3.49 -33.54
N THR A 261 -23.15 -4.20 -33.14
CA THR A 261 -24.40 -4.33 -33.96
C THR A 261 -25.58 -3.76 -33.19
N TRP A 262 -26.38 -2.94 -33.88
CA TRP A 262 -27.59 -2.35 -33.34
C TRP A 262 -28.86 -3.03 -33.86
N PHE A 263 -29.86 -3.16 -33.00
CA PHE A 263 -31.19 -3.69 -33.30
C PHE A 263 -32.27 -2.79 -32.73
N LYS A 264 -33.43 -2.80 -33.33
CA LYS A 264 -34.66 -2.17 -32.81
C LYS A 264 -35.76 -3.24 -32.65
N ASP A 265 -36.35 -3.34 -31.46
CA ASP A 265 -37.42 -4.29 -31.13
C ASP A 265 -37.09 -5.74 -31.52
N GLY A 266 -35.80 -6.11 -31.41
CA GLY A 266 -35.30 -7.44 -31.78
C GLY A 266 -35.03 -7.70 -33.25
N ALA A 267 -35.32 -6.73 -34.14
CA ALA A 267 -35.03 -6.78 -35.58
C ALA A 267 -33.86 -5.84 -35.94
N GLU A 268 -33.35 -5.96 -37.15
CA GLU A 268 -32.39 -5.01 -37.69
C GLU A 268 -32.99 -3.59 -37.73
N LEU A 269 -32.14 -2.58 -37.64
CA LEU A 269 -32.58 -1.19 -37.71
C LEU A 269 -33.28 -0.90 -39.07
N PRO A 270 -34.36 -0.10 -39.09
CA PRO A 270 -34.99 0.31 -40.32
C PRO A 270 -34.03 1.19 -41.12
N ASP A 271 -33.96 0.94 -42.40
CA ASP A 271 -33.19 1.74 -43.36
C ASP A 271 -33.92 3.08 -43.64
N LEU A 272 -33.58 4.08 -42.81
CA LEU A 272 -34.14 5.43 -42.89
C LEU A 272 -33.00 6.44 -42.98
N GLU A 273 -33.07 7.41 -43.90
CA GLU A 273 -32.05 8.46 -44.06
C GLU A 273 -31.75 9.26 -42.78
N ARG A 274 -32.67 9.25 -41.81
CA ARG A 274 -32.56 9.98 -40.55
C ARG A 274 -31.97 9.12 -39.42
N ILE A 275 -31.78 7.82 -39.61
CA ILE A 275 -31.15 6.88 -38.68
C ILE A 275 -29.80 6.49 -39.27
N LEU A 276 -28.74 6.89 -38.60
CA LEU A 276 -27.37 6.61 -39.02
C LEU A 276 -26.61 5.86 -37.94
N VAL A 277 -25.90 4.82 -38.35
CA VAL A 277 -24.99 4.06 -37.49
C VAL A 277 -23.56 4.29 -37.96
N GLU A 278 -22.74 4.86 -37.09
CA GLU A 278 -21.31 5.05 -37.32
C GLU A 278 -20.52 4.36 -36.20
N GLY A 279 -19.99 3.18 -36.50
CA GLY A 279 -19.26 2.38 -35.53
C GLY A 279 -20.11 2.06 -34.28
N ARG A 280 -19.82 2.70 -33.18
CA ARG A 280 -20.50 2.50 -31.88
C ARG A 280 -21.68 3.45 -31.64
N GLU A 281 -21.86 4.43 -32.53
CA GLU A 281 -22.85 5.48 -32.37
C GLU A 281 -24.06 5.21 -33.26
N LEU A 282 -25.23 5.31 -32.64
CA LEU A 282 -26.52 5.35 -33.33
C LEU A 282 -27.09 6.75 -33.17
N THR A 283 -27.35 7.42 -34.28
CA THR A 283 -27.94 8.76 -34.32
C THR A 283 -29.30 8.75 -34.98
N ILE A 284 -30.26 9.47 -34.41
CA ILE A 284 -31.59 9.67 -34.96
C ILE A 284 -31.81 11.18 -35.06
N SER A 285 -31.85 11.69 -36.28
CA SER A 285 -32.21 13.08 -36.55
C SER A 285 -33.72 13.24 -36.55
N SER A 286 -34.22 14.27 -35.86
CA SER A 286 -35.66 14.59 -35.81
C SER A 286 -36.53 13.43 -35.27
N LEU A 287 -36.44 13.20 -33.95
CA LEU A 287 -37.21 12.17 -33.25
C LEU A 287 -38.71 12.27 -33.53
N ASN A 288 -39.37 11.13 -33.63
CA ASN A 288 -40.80 10.97 -33.89
C ASN A 288 -41.34 9.85 -32.99
N LYS A 289 -42.63 9.86 -32.68
CA LYS A 289 -43.28 8.80 -31.89
C LYS A 289 -43.16 7.39 -32.51
N THR A 290 -42.96 7.28 -33.84
CA THR A 290 -42.66 6.00 -34.49
C THR A 290 -41.28 5.44 -34.18
N ASP A 291 -40.39 6.25 -33.58
CA ASP A 291 -39.07 5.80 -33.10
C ASP A 291 -39.10 5.15 -31.75
N ASN A 292 -40.23 5.24 -31.02
CA ASN A 292 -40.43 4.51 -29.81
C ASN A 292 -40.14 3.01 -30.02
N GLY A 293 -39.50 2.42 -29.04
CA GLY A 293 -39.13 1.01 -29.07
C GLY A 293 -37.90 0.73 -28.24
N THR A 294 -37.47 -0.52 -28.22
CA THR A 294 -36.28 -0.98 -27.52
C THR A 294 -35.10 -1.06 -28.50
N TYR A 295 -34.11 -0.21 -28.29
CA TYR A 295 -32.85 -0.23 -29.03
C TYR A 295 -31.84 -1.08 -28.26
N ARG A 296 -31.28 -2.08 -28.94
CA ARG A 296 -30.33 -3.02 -28.35
C ARG A 296 -29.00 -2.92 -29.09
N CYS A 297 -27.93 -2.80 -28.33
CA CYS A 297 -26.57 -2.90 -28.82
C CYS A 297 -25.97 -4.26 -28.40
N GLU A 298 -25.36 -4.95 -29.38
CA GLU A 298 -24.61 -6.19 -29.12
C GLU A 298 -23.15 -6.04 -29.53
N ALA A 299 -22.26 -6.50 -28.62
CA ALA A 299 -20.83 -6.57 -28.89
C ALA A 299 -20.33 -7.99 -28.67
N ARG A 300 -19.43 -8.46 -29.53
CA ARG A 300 -18.92 -9.82 -29.52
C ARG A 300 -17.39 -9.86 -29.62
N ASN A 301 -16.77 -10.75 -28.88
CA ASN A 301 -15.43 -11.25 -29.17
C ASN A 301 -15.43 -12.78 -29.11
N HIS A 302 -14.27 -13.43 -29.24
CA HIS A 302 -14.18 -14.90 -29.23
C HIS A 302 -14.54 -15.54 -27.88
N LEU A 303 -14.59 -14.77 -26.78
CA LEU A 303 -14.92 -15.25 -25.42
C LEU A 303 -16.41 -15.12 -25.09
N GLY A 304 -17.14 -14.27 -25.81
CA GLY A 304 -18.56 -14.13 -25.54
C GLY A 304 -19.25 -13.00 -26.30
N VAL A 305 -20.55 -12.86 -26.00
CA VAL A 305 -21.43 -11.81 -26.53
C VAL A 305 -22.07 -11.10 -25.34
N SER A 306 -22.05 -9.80 -25.35
CA SER A 306 -22.78 -8.96 -24.38
C SER A 306 -23.71 -8.01 -25.11
N LYS A 307 -24.82 -7.67 -24.46
CA LYS A 307 -25.84 -6.76 -24.97
C LYS A 307 -26.34 -5.85 -23.87
N ASP A 308 -26.80 -4.67 -24.29
CA ASP A 308 -27.55 -3.74 -23.45
C ASP A 308 -28.73 -3.19 -24.23
N GLU A 309 -29.79 -2.74 -23.52
CA GLU A 309 -31.05 -2.32 -24.08
C GLU A 309 -31.43 -0.93 -23.56
N TYR A 310 -31.76 -0.04 -24.46
CA TYR A 310 -32.27 1.30 -24.19
C TYR A 310 -33.72 1.43 -24.71
N VAL A 311 -34.66 1.70 -23.78
CA VAL A 311 -36.06 1.93 -24.17
C VAL A 311 -36.25 3.41 -24.48
N LEU A 312 -36.45 3.69 -25.74
CA LEU A 312 -36.74 5.05 -26.23
C LEU A 312 -38.25 5.33 -26.12
N TYR A 313 -38.58 6.39 -25.39
CA TYR A 313 -39.91 6.95 -25.34
C TYR A 313 -39.84 8.43 -25.71
N VAL A 314 -40.44 8.81 -26.86
CA VAL A 314 -40.42 10.18 -27.37
C VAL A 314 -41.63 10.94 -26.82
N TYR A 315 -41.37 12.00 -26.06
CA TYR A 315 -42.40 12.84 -25.48
C TYR A 315 -42.85 13.92 -26.45
N ASP A 316 -44.18 14.19 -26.46
CA ASP A 316 -44.76 15.32 -27.16
C ASP A 316 -44.66 16.57 -26.28
N PRO A 317 -43.89 17.60 -26.68
CA PRO A 317 -43.75 18.79 -25.86
C PRO A 317 -45.07 19.57 -25.73
N ASN A 318 -46.03 19.36 -26.64
CA ASN A 318 -47.32 20.03 -26.60
C ASN A 318 -48.35 19.27 -25.74
N ALA A 319 -48.15 17.97 -25.48
CA ALA A 319 -49.06 17.17 -24.64
C ALA A 319 -48.97 17.55 -23.15
N LEU A 320 -47.83 18.06 -22.71
CA LEU A 320 -47.68 18.61 -21.37
C LEU A 320 -48.46 19.92 -21.12
N GLY A 321 -48.86 20.60 -22.21
CA GLY A 321 -49.69 21.81 -22.14
C GLY A 321 -51.20 21.57 -21.95
N GLN A 322 -51.72 20.36 -22.17
CA GLN A 322 -53.14 20.03 -22.06
C GLN A 322 -53.56 19.39 -20.73
N HIS A 323 -52.62 18.93 -19.92
CA HIS A 323 -52.86 18.63 -18.52
C HIS A 323 -52.41 19.82 -17.62
N GLY A 324 -52.82 21.01 -17.99
CA GLY A 324 -52.89 22.09 -17.01
C GLY A 324 -53.70 21.57 -15.85
N THR A 325 -53.08 21.32 -14.70
CA THR A 325 -53.80 21.13 -13.47
C THR A 325 -54.86 22.16 -13.40
N ASP A 326 -56.13 21.75 -13.43
CA ASP A 326 -57.27 22.67 -13.32
C ASP A 326 -57.15 23.45 -11.99
N HIS A 327 -56.41 24.54 -12.03
CA HIS A 327 -56.22 25.40 -10.87
C HIS A 327 -57.56 25.90 -10.33
N ALA A 328 -58.61 25.94 -11.20
CA ALA A 328 -59.99 26.21 -10.83
C ALA A 328 -60.55 25.09 -9.96
N LEU A 329 -60.28 23.81 -10.28
CA LEU A 329 -60.78 22.67 -9.54
C LEU A 329 -60.03 22.52 -8.20
N ILE A 330 -58.71 22.71 -8.19
CA ILE A 330 -57.92 22.74 -6.95
C ILE A 330 -58.33 23.92 -6.08
N GLY A 331 -58.48 25.11 -6.66
CA GLY A 331 -58.97 26.32 -5.95
C GLY A 331 -60.36 26.10 -5.37
N GLY A 332 -61.27 25.46 -6.12
CA GLY A 332 -62.61 25.11 -5.65
C GLY A 332 -62.58 24.15 -4.47
N VAL A 333 -61.79 23.09 -4.54
CA VAL A 333 -61.68 22.11 -3.43
C VAL A 333 -61.08 22.75 -2.19
N VAL A 334 -60.02 23.54 -2.33
CA VAL A 334 -59.39 24.27 -1.20
C VAL A 334 -60.37 25.25 -0.57
N ALA A 335 -61.13 26.00 -1.37
CA ALA A 335 -62.15 26.93 -0.85
C ALA A 335 -63.26 26.23 -0.05
N VAL A 336 -63.75 25.07 -0.53
CA VAL A 336 -64.74 24.25 0.17
C VAL A 336 -64.18 23.71 1.49
N VAL A 337 -62.97 23.19 1.49
CA VAL A 337 -62.31 22.69 2.72
C VAL A 337 -62.14 23.77 3.75
N VAL A 338 -61.64 24.97 3.33
CA VAL A 338 -61.50 26.11 4.23
C VAL A 338 -62.84 26.58 4.77
N PHE A 339 -63.88 26.64 3.92
CA PHE A 339 -65.24 27.02 4.37
C PHE A 339 -65.80 26.01 5.37
N VAL A 340 -65.67 24.69 5.14
CA VAL A 340 -66.14 23.66 6.05
C VAL A 340 -65.41 23.71 7.39
N THR A 341 -64.08 23.94 7.37
CA THR A 341 -63.28 24.05 8.61
C THR A 341 -63.67 25.25 9.42
N LEU A 342 -63.90 26.43 8.76
CA LEU A 342 -64.39 27.63 9.42
C LEU A 342 -65.79 27.40 10.07
N CYS A 343 -66.72 26.78 9.35
CA CYS A 343 -68.02 26.39 9.90
C CYS A 343 -67.91 25.49 11.12
N LEU A 344 -67.04 24.48 11.07
CA LEU A 344 -66.80 23.57 12.21
C LEU A 344 -66.20 24.31 13.40
N ILE A 345 -65.29 25.26 13.21
CA ILE A 345 -64.71 26.08 14.28
C ILE A 345 -65.79 26.96 14.91
N ILE A 346 -66.67 27.58 14.09
CA ILE A 346 -67.80 28.41 14.61
C ILE A 346 -68.78 27.52 15.39
N VAL A 347 -69.14 26.38 14.88
CA VAL A 347 -70.08 25.43 15.59
C VAL A 347 -69.43 24.95 16.87
N LEU A 348 -68.15 24.59 16.85
CA LEU A 348 -67.43 24.14 18.04
C LEU A 348 -67.30 25.28 19.07
N GLY A 349 -67.00 26.49 18.59
CA GLY A 349 -66.96 27.71 19.45
C GLY A 349 -68.30 28.01 20.11
N ARG A 350 -69.40 27.91 19.34
CA ARG A 350 -70.75 28.06 19.88
C ARG A 350 -71.14 26.95 20.84
N TYR A 351 -70.72 25.71 20.55
CA TYR A 351 -70.94 24.54 21.42
C TYR A 351 -70.18 24.71 22.76
N LEU A 352 -68.91 25.11 22.71
CA LEU A 352 -68.08 25.37 23.89
C LEU A 352 -68.60 26.58 24.68
N ALA A 353 -69.06 27.67 23.99
CA ALA A 353 -69.66 28.82 24.66
C ALA A 353 -71.02 28.48 25.34
N ARG A 354 -71.76 27.49 24.77
CA ARG A 354 -73.02 27.05 25.34
C ARG A 354 -72.82 26.10 26.54
N HIS A 355 -71.63 25.49 26.64
CA HIS A 355 -71.27 24.62 27.77
C HIS A 355 -70.41 25.32 28.84
N LYS A 356 -70.14 26.66 28.71
CA LYS A 356 -69.57 27.44 29.79
C LYS A 356 -70.65 27.87 30.80
N GLY A 357 -71.28 26.91 31.44
CA GLY A 357 -72.15 27.09 32.52
C GLY A 357 -71.93 26.05 33.58
N THR A 358 -71.40 26.46 34.71
CA THR A 358 -71.34 25.78 35.98
C THR A 358 -70.04 24.96 36.23
N TYR A 359 -69.03 25.63 36.69
CA TYR A 359 -68.15 25.08 37.72
C TYR A 359 -68.10 26.08 38.89
N LEU A 360 -68.63 25.64 39.98
CA LEU A 360 -68.50 26.27 41.29
C LEU A 360 -67.09 26.22 41.76
N THR A 361 -66.49 27.39 42.04
CA THR A 361 -65.28 27.57 42.77
C THR A 361 -65.42 27.10 44.19
N ASN A 362 -64.71 26.10 44.63
CA ASN A 362 -64.42 25.82 46.04
C ASN A 362 -63.03 26.36 46.32
N GLU A 363 -62.95 27.54 46.94
CA GLU A 363 -61.75 27.97 47.62
C GLU A 363 -61.53 27.09 48.86
N ALA A 364 -60.44 26.42 48.95
CA ALA A 364 -59.91 25.89 50.18
C ALA A 364 -58.46 26.44 50.34
N LYS A 365 -58.31 27.23 51.41
CA LYS A 365 -57.05 27.73 51.97
C LYS A 365 -56.05 26.58 52.24
N GLY A 366 -54.81 26.85 52.08
CA GLY A 366 -53.77 26.08 52.73
C GLY A 366 -52.41 26.26 52.10
N ALA A 367 -51.68 27.20 52.67
CA ALA A 367 -50.28 27.10 53.13
C ALA A 367 -49.19 26.67 52.12
N ASP A 368 -48.32 27.64 51.90
CA ASP A 368 -46.87 27.56 51.91
C ASP A 368 -46.22 26.21 51.59
N ASP A 369 -45.58 26.18 50.43
CA ASP A 369 -44.20 25.79 50.19
C ASP A 369 -43.98 25.65 48.70
N ALA A 370 -43.42 26.64 48.06
CA ALA A 370 -42.88 26.56 46.76
C ALA A 370 -41.37 26.22 46.88
N PRO A 371 -40.90 25.12 46.37
CA PRO A 371 -39.47 24.93 46.19
C PRO A 371 -39.00 25.71 44.97
N ASP A 372 -37.90 26.34 45.18
CA ASP A 372 -37.14 27.23 44.33
C ASP A 372 -36.93 26.70 42.93
N ALA A 373 -36.92 27.60 41.96
CA ALA A 373 -36.76 27.28 40.53
C ALA A 373 -35.43 26.58 40.14
N ASP A 374 -34.48 26.56 41.05
CA ASP A 374 -33.15 25.95 40.82
C ASP A 374 -33.13 24.43 40.99
N THR A 375 -34.16 23.85 41.61
CA THR A 375 -34.19 22.36 41.80
C THR A 375 -34.80 21.64 40.59
N ALA A 376 -35.45 22.34 39.67
CA ALA A 376 -36.01 21.72 38.45
C ALA A 376 -34.99 21.48 37.34
N ILE A 377 -33.83 22.16 37.38
CA ILE A 377 -32.80 22.01 36.36
C ILE A 377 -31.87 20.81 36.65
N ILE A 378 -31.71 20.39 37.89
CA ILE A 378 -30.79 19.31 38.28
C ILE A 378 -31.37 17.91 37.99
N ASN A 379 -32.68 17.78 37.87
CA ASN A 379 -33.33 16.49 37.63
C ASN A 379 -33.57 16.18 36.14
N ALA A 380 -33.14 17.05 35.20
CA ALA A 380 -33.25 16.80 33.76
C ALA A 380 -31.98 16.19 33.11
N GLU A 381 -30.88 16.06 33.88
CA GLU A 381 -29.57 15.62 33.37
C GLU A 381 -29.16 14.20 33.83
N GLY A 382 -30.10 13.37 34.18
CA GLY A 382 -29.82 12.05 34.71
C GLY A 382 -30.62 10.90 34.09
N ASN A 383 -30.70 10.79 32.76
CA ASN A 383 -31.09 9.51 32.12
C ASN A 383 -30.78 9.55 30.60
N HIS A 384 -29.51 9.35 30.24
CA HIS A 384 -29.17 8.79 28.94
C HIS A 384 -28.62 7.38 29.16
N ALA A 385 -29.52 6.42 29.11
CA ALA A 385 -29.20 5.02 28.93
C ALA A 385 -28.68 4.80 27.50
N HIS A 386 -27.53 4.16 27.41
CA HIS A 386 -26.93 3.60 26.20
C HIS A 386 -27.95 2.83 25.36
N THR A 387 -28.08 3.21 24.09
CA THR A 387 -28.58 2.34 23.04
C THR A 387 -27.46 2.19 22.03
N GLU A 388 -26.85 1.00 21.95
CA GLU A 388 -25.93 0.61 20.91
C GLU A 388 -26.70 0.51 19.59
N GLU A 389 -26.38 1.35 18.61
CA GLU A 389 -26.79 1.15 17.23
C GLU A 389 -25.81 0.16 16.55
N LYS A 390 -26.30 -1.05 16.28
CA LYS A 390 -25.71 -1.96 15.31
C LYS A 390 -25.88 -1.38 13.91
N LYS A 391 -24.76 -0.98 13.29
CA LYS A 391 -24.69 -0.75 11.86
C LYS A 391 -24.58 -2.09 11.15
N GLU A 392 -25.64 -2.50 10.47
CA GLU A 392 -25.57 -3.54 9.44
C GLU A 392 -25.06 -2.95 8.13
N TYR A 393 -23.94 -3.49 7.65
CA TYR A 393 -23.46 -3.23 6.29
C TYR A 393 -24.14 -4.22 5.36
N PHE A 394 -24.91 -3.74 4.42
CA PHE A 394 -25.30 -4.52 3.23
C PHE A 394 -24.15 -4.49 2.22
N ILE A 395 -23.87 -5.68 1.73
CA ILE A 395 -22.88 -6.05 0.69
C ILE A 395 -23.27 -5.45 -0.68
#